data_7a64c4f2f6699323fb9c2d84e8dbf196
#
_entry.id   7a64c4f2f6699323fb9c2d84e8dbf196
#
_cell.length_a   1.000
_cell.length_b   1.000
_cell.length_c   1.000
_cell.angle_alpha   90.00
_cell.angle_beta   90.00
_cell.angle_gamma   90.00
#
_symmetry.space_group_name_H-M   'P 1'
#
loop_
_entity.id
_entity.type
_entity.pdbx_description
1 polymer ?
#
loop_
_entity_poly.entity_id
_entity_poly.type
_entity_poly.pdbx_seq_one_letter_code
_entity_poly.pdbx_strand_id
1 'polypeptide(L)'
;MEKGEVKKERVSYEENSQLLPLAKAGDTNAMNKLIEANLPLVTSISKKFMNRGYEYEDIYQIGCMGLVKAIKNFDDKYNVKFSTYAVPMIIGEIKRFIRDDGIIKVSRNVKSLAKKLHFDKEALTKKLNRDPTIEELAEFSKMNKEEILFALESSASMQYLYEVIHQDDGAP
;
A
#
# COMPACT_ATOMS: atom_id res chain seq x y z
N MET A 1 -26.85 22.78 -22.42
CA MET A 1 -26.52 22.38 -21.02
C MET A 1 -25.03 22.07 -20.98
N GLU A 2 -24.23 23.07 -20.67
CA GLU A 2 -22.79 22.96 -20.57
C GLU A 2 -22.45 22.23 -19.26
N LYS A 3 -21.79 21.09 -19.39
CA LYS A 3 -21.11 20.46 -18.22
C LYS A 3 -19.84 21.26 -17.95
N GLY A 4 -19.92 22.14 -16.96
CA GLY A 4 -18.75 22.83 -16.44
C GLY A 4 -17.77 21.82 -15.84
N GLU A 5 -16.73 21.47 -16.58
CA GLU A 5 -15.55 20.82 -16.02
C GLU A 5 -14.89 21.83 -15.09
N VAL A 6 -15.09 21.63 -13.78
CA VAL A 6 -14.29 22.31 -12.76
C VAL A 6 -12.86 21.75 -12.91
N LYS A 7 -12.01 22.47 -13.66
CA LYS A 7 -10.57 22.30 -13.59
C LYS A 7 -10.15 22.52 -12.13
N LYS A 8 -9.98 21.45 -11.36
CA LYS A 8 -9.33 21.51 -10.05
C LYS A 8 -7.90 21.98 -10.31
N GLU A 9 -7.64 23.24 -10.04
CA GLU A 9 -6.28 23.81 -10.05
C GLU A 9 -5.40 22.95 -9.16
N ARG A 10 -4.34 22.41 -9.77
CA ARG A 10 -3.27 21.76 -9.01
C ARG A 10 -2.55 22.87 -8.28
N VAL A 11 -2.67 22.90 -6.95
CA VAL A 11 -1.90 23.83 -6.11
C VAL A 11 -0.43 23.73 -6.47
N SER A 12 0.16 24.86 -6.77
CA SER A 12 1.56 24.94 -7.20
C SER A 12 2.49 24.54 -6.05
N TYR A 13 3.72 24.19 -6.39
CA TYR A 13 4.75 23.90 -5.38
C TYR A 13 4.93 25.06 -4.38
N GLU A 14 4.84 26.28 -4.87
CA GLU A 14 4.98 27.51 -4.08
C GLU A 14 3.84 27.70 -3.08
N GLU A 15 2.59 27.41 -3.50
CA GLU A 15 1.43 27.47 -2.60
C GLU A 15 1.49 26.42 -1.50
N ASN A 16 1.91 25.20 -1.81
CA ASN A 16 2.14 24.16 -0.79
C ASN A 16 3.19 24.61 0.24
N SER A 17 4.28 25.22 -0.20
CA SER A 17 5.35 25.73 0.67
C SER A 17 4.89 26.83 1.61
N GLN A 18 3.96 27.70 1.16
CA GLN A 18 3.40 28.78 1.98
C GLN A 18 2.36 28.26 2.99
N LEU A 19 1.54 27.29 2.60
CA LEU A 19 0.48 26.75 3.44
C LEU A 19 0.99 25.78 4.51
N LEU A 20 2.07 25.04 4.24
CA LEU A 20 2.61 24.05 5.16
C LEU A 20 2.97 24.59 6.55
N PRO A 21 3.69 25.71 6.71
CA PRO A 21 4.00 26.28 8.02
C PRO A 21 2.73 26.70 8.79
N LEU A 22 1.73 27.25 8.10
CA LEU A 22 0.46 27.68 8.69
C LEU A 22 -0.36 26.47 9.18
N ALA A 23 -0.45 25.45 8.36
CA ALA A 23 -1.16 24.21 8.72
C ALA A 23 -0.52 23.52 9.93
N LYS A 24 0.82 23.53 10.01
CA LYS A 24 1.55 23.01 11.18
C LYS A 24 1.35 23.85 12.43
N ALA A 25 1.17 25.15 12.28
CA ALA A 25 0.86 26.05 13.39
C ALA A 25 -0.59 25.92 13.90
N GLY A 26 -1.41 25.08 13.25
CA GLY A 26 -2.79 24.79 13.65
C GLY A 26 -3.84 25.58 12.87
N ASP A 27 -3.47 26.28 11.80
CA ASP A 27 -4.44 26.95 10.92
C ASP A 27 -5.27 25.90 10.17
N THR A 28 -6.53 25.80 10.56
CA THR A 28 -7.48 24.85 9.97
C THR A 28 -7.76 25.16 8.49
N ASN A 29 -7.79 26.43 8.11
CA ASN A 29 -8.03 26.80 6.71
C ASN A 29 -6.86 26.38 5.81
N ALA A 30 -5.62 26.62 6.26
CA ALA A 30 -4.44 26.18 5.56
C ALA A 30 -4.37 24.65 5.46
N MET A 31 -4.73 23.94 6.54
CA MET A 31 -4.82 22.46 6.56
C MET A 31 -5.82 21.95 5.53
N ASN A 32 -7.04 22.51 5.51
CA ASN A 32 -8.09 22.09 4.58
C ASN A 32 -7.67 22.31 3.13
N LYS A 33 -7.11 23.49 2.82
CA LYS A 33 -6.61 23.78 1.47
C LYS A 33 -5.54 22.80 1.02
N LEU A 34 -4.57 22.47 1.90
CA LEU A 34 -3.55 21.46 1.59
C LEU A 34 -4.12 20.08 1.35
N ILE A 35 -5.09 19.66 2.17
CA ILE A 35 -5.77 18.38 1.98
C ILE A 35 -6.47 18.35 0.64
N GLU A 36 -7.35 19.32 0.35
CA GLU A 36 -8.13 19.39 -0.90
C GLU A 36 -7.22 19.39 -2.14
N ALA A 37 -6.15 20.15 -2.11
CA ALA A 37 -5.18 20.23 -3.18
C ALA A 37 -4.48 18.91 -3.49
N ASN A 38 -4.30 18.06 -2.48
CA ASN A 38 -3.58 16.80 -2.57
C ASN A 38 -4.50 15.56 -2.58
N LEU A 39 -5.83 15.73 -2.54
CA LEU A 39 -6.79 14.61 -2.71
C LEU A 39 -6.60 13.82 -4.02
N PRO A 40 -6.27 14.43 -5.17
CA PRO A 40 -5.99 13.68 -6.40
C PRO A 40 -4.83 12.68 -6.23
N LEU A 41 -3.83 13.02 -5.41
CA LEU A 41 -2.72 12.12 -5.08
C LEU A 41 -3.22 10.90 -4.28
N VAL A 42 -4.06 11.13 -3.26
CA VAL A 42 -4.69 10.06 -2.48
C VAL A 42 -5.54 9.17 -3.39
N THR A 43 -6.37 9.75 -4.26
CA THR A 43 -7.21 9.02 -5.22
C THR A 43 -6.37 8.10 -6.12
N SER A 44 -5.28 8.62 -6.67
CA SER A 44 -4.39 7.86 -7.55
C SER A 44 -3.74 6.67 -6.83
N ILE A 45 -3.31 6.89 -5.59
CA ILE A 45 -2.68 5.85 -4.77
C ILE A 45 -3.72 4.81 -4.35
N SER A 46 -4.89 5.23 -3.84
CA SER A 46 -5.94 4.34 -3.36
C SER A 46 -6.46 3.39 -4.44
N LYS A 47 -6.56 3.86 -5.70
CA LYS A 47 -6.92 3.02 -6.84
C LYS A 47 -5.99 1.83 -7.05
N LYS A 48 -4.70 1.96 -6.71
CA LYS A 48 -3.72 0.87 -6.82
C LYS A 48 -3.95 -0.25 -5.79
N PHE A 49 -4.76 0.02 -4.77
CA PHE A 49 -5.10 -0.95 -3.71
C PHE A 49 -6.51 -1.54 -3.86
N MET A 50 -7.22 -1.25 -4.95
CA MET A 50 -8.50 -1.88 -5.26
C MET A 50 -8.35 -3.40 -5.46
N ASN A 51 -9.47 -4.12 -5.35
CA ASN A 51 -9.55 -5.58 -5.52
C ASN A 51 -8.77 -6.41 -4.47
N ARG A 52 -8.61 -5.86 -3.26
CA ARG A 52 -7.92 -6.53 -2.14
C ARG A 52 -8.86 -6.92 -1.00
N GLY A 53 -10.16 -7.00 -1.28
CA GLY A 53 -11.17 -7.36 -0.29
C GLY A 53 -11.60 -6.21 0.63
N TYR A 54 -11.25 -4.97 0.29
CA TYR A 54 -11.66 -3.77 1.01
C TYR A 54 -12.46 -2.84 0.09
N GLU A 55 -13.41 -2.11 0.65
CA GLU A 55 -14.13 -1.07 -0.07
C GLU A 55 -13.19 0.09 -0.42
N TYR A 56 -13.42 0.70 -1.59
CA TYR A 56 -12.57 1.82 -2.05
C TYR A 56 -12.60 2.98 -1.05
N GLU A 57 -13.77 3.27 -0.50
CA GLU A 57 -13.97 4.34 0.46
C GLU A 57 -13.11 4.19 1.71
N ASP A 58 -12.98 2.98 2.24
CA ASP A 58 -12.15 2.69 3.41
C ASP A 58 -10.68 2.93 3.10
N ILE A 59 -10.18 2.40 1.99
CA ILE A 59 -8.81 2.62 1.52
C ILE A 59 -8.53 4.10 1.29
N TYR A 60 -9.49 4.82 0.70
CA TYR A 60 -9.39 6.26 0.45
C TYR A 60 -9.31 7.06 1.76
N GLN A 61 -10.15 6.75 2.74
CA GLN A 61 -10.12 7.41 4.05
C GLN A 61 -8.79 7.18 4.78
N ILE A 62 -8.28 5.96 4.76
CA ILE A 62 -6.96 5.64 5.32
C ILE A 62 -5.86 6.41 4.57
N GLY A 63 -5.96 6.52 3.24
CA GLY A 63 -5.06 7.34 2.44
C GLY A 63 -5.09 8.82 2.83
N CYS A 64 -6.28 9.37 3.10
CA CYS A 64 -6.45 10.74 3.61
C CYS A 64 -5.79 10.92 4.98
N MET A 65 -5.90 9.93 5.88
CA MET A 65 -5.17 9.96 7.17
C MET A 65 -3.66 9.98 6.96
N GLY A 66 -3.15 9.22 6.00
CA GLY A 66 -1.74 9.25 5.60
C GLY A 66 -1.29 10.62 5.10
N LEU A 67 -2.13 11.28 4.30
CA LEU A 67 -1.89 12.64 3.82
C LEU A 67 -1.84 13.65 4.97
N VAL A 68 -2.79 13.60 5.91
CA VAL A 68 -2.80 14.48 7.10
C VAL A 68 -1.53 14.29 7.94
N LYS A 69 -1.11 13.04 8.14
CA LYS A 69 0.16 12.74 8.83
C LYS A 69 1.36 13.31 8.08
N ALA A 70 1.36 13.20 6.74
CA ALA A 70 2.41 13.77 5.92
C ALA A 70 2.50 15.31 6.07
N ILE A 71 1.36 16.02 6.06
CA ILE A 71 1.32 17.47 6.26
C ILE A 71 1.89 17.84 7.62
N LYS A 72 1.50 17.14 8.69
CA LYS A 72 1.95 17.42 10.06
C LYS A 72 3.45 17.17 10.25
N ASN A 73 4.00 16.15 9.61
CA ASN A 73 5.36 15.67 9.85
C ASN A 73 6.38 16.13 8.79
N PHE A 74 5.92 16.75 7.69
CA PHE A 74 6.82 17.23 6.65
C PHE A 74 7.79 18.30 7.20
N ASP A 75 9.07 18.19 6.88
CA ASP A 75 10.08 19.20 7.22
C ASP A 75 10.79 19.65 5.95
N ASP A 76 10.76 20.97 5.68
CA ASP A 76 11.42 21.59 4.52
C ASP A 76 12.94 21.36 4.49
N LYS A 77 13.53 20.98 5.64
CA LYS A 77 14.96 20.64 5.73
C LYS A 77 15.37 19.46 4.84
N TYR A 78 14.42 18.61 4.46
CA TYR A 78 14.71 17.46 3.59
C TYR A 78 14.97 17.85 2.14
N ASN A 79 14.73 19.10 1.75
CA ASN A 79 14.93 19.65 0.40
C ASN A 79 14.29 18.77 -0.70
N VAL A 80 13.13 18.20 -0.41
CA VAL A 80 12.31 17.39 -1.32
C VAL A 80 10.93 18.01 -1.50
N LYS A 81 10.27 17.73 -2.63
CA LYS A 81 8.89 18.17 -2.84
C LYS A 81 7.96 17.47 -1.83
N PHE A 82 6.94 18.19 -1.36
CA PHE A 82 5.94 17.63 -0.45
C PHE A 82 5.33 16.32 -0.99
N SER A 83 4.98 16.25 -2.28
CA SER A 83 4.44 15.05 -2.90
C SER A 83 5.37 13.84 -2.80
N THR A 84 6.69 14.04 -2.94
CA THR A 84 7.69 13.00 -2.79
C THR A 84 7.71 12.41 -1.37
N TYR A 85 7.47 13.24 -0.37
CA TYR A 85 7.35 12.81 1.01
C TYR A 85 5.98 12.19 1.33
N ALA A 86 4.90 12.76 0.79
CA ALA A 86 3.53 12.34 1.08
C ALA A 86 3.19 10.95 0.50
N VAL A 87 3.69 10.61 -0.70
CA VAL A 87 3.41 9.34 -1.36
C VAL A 87 3.76 8.12 -0.49
N PRO A 88 5.00 7.96 0.02
CA PRO A 88 5.34 6.83 0.88
C PRO A 88 4.55 6.83 2.19
N MET A 89 4.19 7.99 2.75
CA MET A 89 3.37 8.09 3.95
C MET A 89 1.95 7.57 3.72
N ILE A 90 1.30 7.98 2.62
CA ILE A 90 -0.04 7.50 2.23
C ILE A 90 -0.01 5.99 2.00
N ILE A 91 0.95 5.50 1.21
CA ILE A 91 1.12 4.06 0.93
C ILE A 91 1.36 3.29 2.24
N GLY A 92 2.18 3.83 3.13
CA GLY A 92 2.50 3.21 4.41
C GLY A 92 1.28 3.02 5.31
N GLU A 93 0.40 4.03 5.41
CA GLU A 93 -0.84 3.93 6.19
C GLU A 93 -1.82 2.92 5.58
N ILE A 94 -2.00 2.93 4.25
CA ILE A 94 -2.86 1.95 3.57
C ILE A 94 -2.34 0.52 3.78
N LYS A 95 -1.04 0.29 3.58
CA LYS A 95 -0.43 -1.03 3.81
C LYS A 95 -0.54 -1.48 5.26
N ARG A 96 -0.38 -0.55 6.20
CA ARG A 96 -0.54 -0.83 7.63
C ARG A 96 -1.98 -1.25 7.94
N PHE A 97 -2.97 -0.51 7.44
CA PHE A 97 -4.38 -0.85 7.61
C PHE A 97 -4.68 -2.25 7.06
N ILE A 98 -4.34 -2.53 5.79
CA ILE A 98 -4.57 -3.83 5.16
C ILE A 98 -3.90 -4.97 5.95
N ARG A 99 -2.71 -4.74 6.51
CA ARG A 99 -2.01 -5.73 7.32
C ARG A 99 -2.66 -5.97 8.68
N ASP A 100 -3.14 -4.89 9.32
CA ASP A 100 -3.59 -4.92 10.70
C ASP A 100 -5.10 -5.25 10.79
N ASP A 101 -5.88 -4.95 9.75
CA ASP A 101 -7.33 -5.20 9.65
C ASP A 101 -7.66 -6.54 8.97
N GLY A 102 -6.66 -7.26 8.49
CA GLY A 102 -6.87 -8.61 7.91
C GLY A 102 -7.61 -9.50 8.89
N ILE A 103 -8.69 -10.16 8.41
CA ILE A 103 -9.64 -11.02 9.16
C ILE A 103 -8.91 -12.09 9.99
N ILE A 104 -7.67 -12.41 9.64
CA ILE A 104 -6.78 -13.28 10.40
C ILE A 104 -5.48 -12.51 10.66
N LYS A 105 -5.23 -12.18 11.91
CA LYS A 105 -3.94 -11.68 12.39
C LYS A 105 -2.88 -12.77 12.22
N VAL A 106 -2.35 -12.88 10.99
CA VAL A 106 -1.34 -13.89 10.69
C VAL A 106 -0.07 -13.54 11.45
N SER A 107 0.31 -14.40 12.40
CA SER A 107 1.51 -14.19 13.22
C SER A 107 2.76 -14.05 12.32
N ARG A 108 3.82 -13.40 12.84
CA ARG A 108 5.11 -13.29 12.10
C ARG A 108 5.65 -14.65 11.69
N ASN A 109 5.41 -15.69 12.49
CA ASN A 109 5.82 -17.06 12.20
C ASN A 109 5.12 -17.62 10.97
N VAL A 110 3.81 -17.39 10.82
CA VAL A 110 3.05 -17.85 9.66
C VAL A 110 3.47 -17.11 8.38
N LYS A 111 3.77 -15.81 8.46
CA LYS A 111 4.33 -15.04 7.34
C LYS A 111 5.69 -15.58 6.90
N SER A 112 6.55 -15.91 7.86
CA SER A 112 7.87 -16.51 7.58
C SER A 112 7.71 -17.90 6.95
N LEU A 113 6.77 -18.69 7.45
CA LEU A 113 6.46 -20.03 6.95
C LEU A 113 5.90 -19.98 5.52
N ALA A 114 4.96 -19.07 5.25
CA ALA A 114 4.40 -18.87 3.91
C ALA A 114 5.47 -18.43 2.91
N LYS A 115 6.38 -17.55 3.31
CA LYS A 115 7.50 -17.11 2.47
C LYS A 115 8.44 -18.27 2.15
N LYS A 116 8.81 -19.07 3.15
CA LYS A 116 9.63 -20.28 2.96
C LYS A 116 8.95 -21.23 1.99
N LEU A 117 7.67 -21.52 2.21
CA LEU A 117 6.88 -22.44 1.38
C LEU A 117 6.80 -21.97 -0.08
N HIS A 118 6.71 -20.67 -0.31
CA HIS A 118 6.73 -20.10 -1.66
C HIS A 118 8.06 -20.40 -2.38
N PHE A 119 9.18 -20.18 -1.72
CA PHE A 119 10.50 -20.53 -2.29
C PHE A 119 10.67 -22.01 -2.53
N ASP A 120 10.22 -22.85 -1.58
CA ASP A 120 10.29 -24.29 -1.70
C ASP A 120 9.42 -24.79 -2.88
N LYS A 121 8.22 -24.21 -3.06
CA LYS A 121 7.34 -24.48 -4.20
C LYS A 121 8.00 -24.11 -5.52
N GLU A 122 8.59 -22.92 -5.63
CA GLU A 122 9.28 -22.49 -6.85
C GLU A 122 10.47 -23.40 -7.19
N ALA A 123 11.27 -23.75 -6.18
CA ALA A 123 12.42 -24.65 -6.37
C ALA A 123 11.96 -26.03 -6.86
N LEU A 124 10.90 -26.57 -6.27
CA LEU A 124 10.38 -27.87 -6.63
C LEU A 124 9.68 -27.86 -8.00
N THR A 125 8.96 -26.78 -8.33
CA THR A 125 8.37 -26.58 -9.66
C THR A 125 9.44 -26.58 -10.76
N LYS A 126 10.57 -25.89 -10.54
CA LYS A 126 11.71 -25.89 -11.48
C LYS A 126 12.33 -27.28 -11.65
N LYS A 127 12.38 -28.06 -10.56
CA LYS A 127 12.95 -29.42 -10.57
C LYS A 127 12.03 -30.43 -11.28
N LEU A 128 10.72 -30.31 -11.10
CA LEU A 128 9.71 -31.24 -11.63
C LEU A 128 9.21 -30.82 -13.02
N ASN A 129 9.44 -29.59 -13.46
CA ASN A 129 8.84 -28.94 -14.65
C ASN A 129 7.28 -28.95 -14.64
N ARG A 130 6.68 -29.02 -13.46
CA ARG A 130 5.23 -28.92 -13.20
C ARG A 130 4.99 -28.44 -11.77
N ASP A 131 3.77 -28.01 -11.49
CA ASP A 131 3.39 -27.70 -10.12
C ASP A 131 3.46 -28.96 -9.23
N PRO A 132 4.10 -28.86 -8.04
CA PRO A 132 4.18 -29.95 -7.09
C PRO A 132 2.82 -30.22 -6.43
N THR A 133 2.57 -31.47 -6.06
CA THR A 133 1.45 -31.82 -5.19
C THR A 133 1.73 -31.39 -3.74
N ILE A 134 0.68 -31.38 -2.92
CA ILE A 134 0.82 -31.04 -1.48
C ILE A 134 1.73 -32.06 -0.78
N GLU A 135 1.65 -33.33 -1.16
CA GLU A 135 2.49 -34.41 -0.64
C GLU A 135 3.98 -34.18 -0.96
N GLU A 136 4.27 -33.91 -2.23
CA GLU A 136 5.64 -33.61 -2.68
C GLU A 136 6.21 -32.37 -2.00
N LEU A 137 5.37 -31.36 -1.81
CA LEU A 137 5.77 -30.12 -1.14
C LEU A 137 5.99 -30.37 0.37
N ALA A 138 5.17 -31.20 1.02
CA ALA A 138 5.32 -31.59 2.41
C ALA A 138 6.64 -32.32 2.66
N GLU A 139 6.97 -33.28 1.79
CA GLU A 139 8.22 -34.03 1.88
C GLU A 139 9.44 -33.13 1.65
N PHE A 140 9.37 -32.25 0.66
CA PHE A 140 10.46 -31.32 0.32
C PHE A 140 10.70 -30.27 1.40
N SER A 141 9.63 -29.65 1.92
CA SER A 141 9.68 -28.59 2.93
C SER A 141 9.87 -29.11 4.35
N LYS A 142 9.74 -30.42 4.56
CA LYS A 142 9.72 -31.10 5.88
C LYS A 142 8.63 -30.52 6.80
N MET A 143 7.46 -30.29 6.25
CA MET A 143 6.29 -29.73 6.94
C MET A 143 5.13 -30.72 6.85
N ASN A 144 4.20 -30.68 7.84
CA ASN A 144 2.98 -31.45 7.73
C ASN A 144 1.98 -30.80 6.74
N LYS A 145 0.99 -31.57 6.27
CA LYS A 145 0.01 -31.09 5.27
C LYS A 145 -0.85 -29.94 5.81
N GLU A 146 -1.18 -29.97 7.10
CA GLU A 146 -2.00 -28.95 7.74
C GLU A 146 -1.26 -27.61 7.82
N GLU A 147 0.04 -27.62 8.14
CA GLU A 147 0.88 -26.43 8.12
C GLU A 147 1.01 -25.84 6.71
N ILE A 148 1.12 -26.68 5.69
CA ILE A 148 1.18 -26.24 4.30
C ILE A 148 -0.13 -25.60 3.86
N LEU A 149 -1.26 -26.25 4.12
CA LEU A 149 -2.58 -25.72 3.79
C LEU A 149 -2.82 -24.38 4.49
N PHE A 150 -2.51 -24.29 5.79
CA PHE A 150 -2.63 -23.08 6.55
C PHE A 150 -1.71 -21.95 6.03
N ALA A 151 -0.48 -22.29 5.65
CA ALA A 151 0.46 -21.34 5.07
C ALA A 151 0.02 -20.85 3.67
N LEU A 152 -0.53 -21.73 2.83
CA LEU A 152 -1.05 -21.39 1.51
C LEU A 152 -2.30 -20.50 1.59
N GLU A 153 -3.25 -20.81 2.46
CA GLU A 153 -4.44 -19.98 2.72
C GLU A 153 -4.05 -18.59 3.25
N SER A 154 -3.09 -18.55 4.17
CA SER A 154 -2.56 -17.30 4.71
C SER A 154 -1.76 -16.49 3.68
N SER A 155 -1.12 -17.15 2.70
CA SER A 155 -0.31 -16.49 1.66
C SER A 155 -1.16 -15.91 0.54
N ALA A 156 -2.32 -16.49 0.24
CA ALA A 156 -3.23 -15.94 -0.77
C ALA A 156 -3.59 -14.48 -0.47
N SER A 157 -3.76 -14.14 0.81
CA SER A 157 -3.98 -12.75 1.26
C SER A 157 -2.72 -11.86 1.15
N MET A 158 -1.51 -12.45 1.12
CA MET A 158 -0.23 -11.72 1.04
C MET A 158 0.27 -11.52 -0.39
N GLN A 159 0.01 -12.40 -1.32
CA GLN A 159 0.44 -12.25 -2.72
C GLN A 159 -0.07 -10.95 -3.32
N TYR A 160 -1.31 -10.57 -3.01
CA TYR A 160 -1.88 -9.28 -3.42
C TYR A 160 -1.15 -8.05 -2.87
N LEU A 161 -0.37 -8.18 -1.80
CA LEU A 161 0.40 -7.07 -1.20
C LEU A 161 1.74 -6.83 -1.91
N TYR A 162 2.33 -7.84 -2.53
CA TYR A 162 3.67 -7.76 -3.12
C TYR A 162 3.66 -7.60 -4.64
N GLU A 163 2.65 -8.09 -5.36
CA GLU A 163 2.60 -8.05 -6.83
C GLU A 163 2.55 -6.64 -7.44
N VAL A 164 2.09 -5.64 -6.70
CA VAL A 164 1.92 -4.26 -7.21
C VAL A 164 3.20 -3.41 -7.12
N ILE A 165 4.25 -3.89 -6.45
CA ILE A 165 5.49 -3.10 -6.29
C ILE A 165 6.43 -3.27 -7.50
N HIS A 166 6.27 -4.31 -8.31
CA HIS A 166 7.21 -4.63 -9.40
C HIS A 166 6.73 -4.30 -10.82
N GLN A 167 5.55 -3.68 -10.98
CA GLN A 167 5.02 -3.36 -12.32
C GLN A 167 5.22 -1.92 -12.80
N ASP A 168 5.85 -1.05 -12.03
CA ASP A 168 6.01 0.37 -12.38
C ASP A 168 7.47 0.82 -12.66
N ASP A 169 8.40 -0.13 -12.90
CA ASP A 169 9.76 0.19 -13.36
C ASP A 169 9.93 -0.08 -14.87
N GLY A 170 9.00 0.41 -15.66
CA GLY A 170 9.05 0.36 -17.10
C GLY A 170 8.56 1.66 -17.71
N ALA A 171 9.41 2.69 -17.66
CA ALA A 171 9.29 3.84 -18.54
C ALA A 171 10.30 3.76 -19.67
N PRO A 172 10.13 4.44 -20.80
CA PRO A 172 11.04 5.56 -21.07
C PRO A 172 10.41 6.91 -20.91
#